data_6ebebf01463fa067941809d1f11603f8
#
_entry.id   6ebebf01463fa067941809d1f11603f8
#
_cell.length_a   1.000
_cell.length_b   1.000
_cell.length_c   1.000
_cell.angle_alpha   90.00
_cell.angle_beta   90.00
_cell.angle_gamma   90.00
#
_symmetry.space_group_name_H-M   'P 1'
#
loop_
_entity.id
_entity.type
_entity.pdbx_description
1 polymer ?
#
loop_
_entity_poly.entity_id
_entity_poly.type
_entity_poly.pdbx_seq_one_letter_code
_entity_poly.pdbx_strand_id
1 'polypeptide(L)'
;TMATVQEVLENTKDRMKKSVGSLNRELSVVRTGRASAALVENLNVDYYGTSTPLNQLSSITIPEARTIVIQPWDKEALTEIEKSILKSQTGLNPSNDGAIIRLNVPELTEESRREMVKVVGAIVEQAHVAARNIRRDSLETFRSMEKGKEISQDESHRAQDDLQKLTDSKYVFLTNSGTA
;
A
#
# COMPACT_ATOMS: atom_id res chain seq x y z
N THR A 1 -1.29 -5.17 33.75
CA THR A 1 -2.61 -4.64 33.38
C THR A 1 -3.24 -5.51 32.29
N MET A 2 -4.34 -6.13 32.62
CA MET A 2 -5.07 -6.98 31.69
C MET A 2 -5.79 -6.12 30.65
N ALA A 3 -5.65 -6.47 29.38
CA ALA A 3 -6.37 -5.81 28.29
C ALA A 3 -7.88 -6.08 28.43
N THR A 4 -8.70 -5.09 28.18
CA THR A 4 -10.15 -5.24 28.11
C THR A 4 -10.57 -5.75 26.73
N VAL A 5 -11.79 -6.30 26.61
CA VAL A 5 -12.36 -6.67 25.30
C VAL A 5 -12.33 -5.49 24.34
N GLN A 6 -12.66 -4.30 24.82
CA GLN A 6 -12.65 -3.09 24.00
C GLN A 6 -11.24 -2.75 23.46
N GLU A 7 -10.23 -2.87 24.31
CA GLU A 7 -8.84 -2.65 23.91
C GLU A 7 -8.37 -3.65 22.85
N VAL A 8 -8.76 -4.92 22.98
CA VAL A 8 -8.45 -5.95 21.99
C VAL A 8 -9.13 -5.65 20.66
N LEU A 9 -10.39 -5.23 20.66
CA LEU A 9 -11.12 -4.84 19.44
C LEU A 9 -10.50 -3.61 18.78
N GLU A 10 -10.10 -2.60 19.55
CA GLU A 10 -9.43 -1.41 19.03
C GLU A 10 -8.06 -1.75 18.42
N ASN A 11 -7.29 -2.62 19.06
CA ASN A 11 -6.02 -3.11 18.52
C ASN A 11 -6.25 -3.88 17.21
N THR A 12 -7.26 -4.73 17.16
CA THR A 12 -7.63 -5.47 15.94
C THR A 12 -7.97 -4.51 14.80
N LYS A 13 -8.78 -3.50 15.07
CA LYS A 13 -9.15 -2.47 14.10
C LYS A 13 -7.93 -1.73 13.58
N ASP A 14 -6.98 -1.36 14.45
CA ASP A 14 -5.75 -0.69 14.07
C ASP A 14 -4.86 -1.59 13.19
N ARG A 15 -4.69 -2.84 13.56
CA ARG A 15 -3.93 -3.83 12.78
C ARG A 15 -4.55 -4.05 11.39
N MET A 16 -5.88 -4.11 11.29
CA MET A 16 -6.60 -4.25 10.02
C MET A 16 -6.40 -3.02 9.14
N LYS A 17 -6.44 -1.80 9.71
CA LYS A 17 -6.16 -0.56 8.97
C LYS A 17 -4.74 -0.53 8.43
N LYS A 18 -3.76 -0.95 9.21
CA LYS A 18 -2.35 -1.03 8.78
C LYS A 18 -2.18 -2.04 7.65
N SER A 19 -2.84 -3.18 7.75
CA SER A 19 -2.81 -4.22 6.70
C SER A 19 -3.42 -3.70 5.39
N VAL A 20 -4.56 -3.01 5.44
CA VAL A 20 -5.19 -2.39 4.27
C VAL A 20 -4.28 -1.30 3.66
N GLY A 21 -3.66 -0.48 4.50
CA GLY A 21 -2.72 0.54 4.06
C GLY A 21 -1.51 -0.05 3.35
N SER A 22 -0.97 -1.15 3.86
CA SER A 22 0.13 -1.89 3.23
C SER A 22 -0.30 -2.47 1.88
N LEU A 23 -1.47 -3.08 1.80
CA LEU A 23 -2.04 -3.61 0.55
C LEU A 23 -2.17 -2.51 -0.51
N ASN A 24 -2.73 -1.36 -0.13
CA ASN A 24 -2.91 -0.24 -1.05
C ASN A 24 -1.57 0.29 -1.56
N ARG A 25 -0.55 0.36 -0.70
CA ARG A 25 0.80 0.78 -1.11
C ARG A 25 1.41 -0.20 -2.11
N GLU A 26 1.31 -1.50 -1.84
CA GLU A 26 1.84 -2.53 -2.75
C GLU A 26 1.12 -2.54 -4.10
N LEU A 27 -0.20 -2.39 -4.10
CA LEU A 27 -0.99 -2.35 -5.34
C LEU A 27 -0.73 -1.08 -6.15
N SER A 28 -0.44 0.05 -5.49
CA SER A 28 -0.24 1.34 -6.17
C SER A 28 1.00 1.36 -7.07
N VAL A 29 1.99 0.53 -6.78
CA VAL A 29 3.24 0.45 -7.57
C VAL A 29 3.21 -0.67 -8.62
N VAL A 30 2.12 -1.41 -8.73
CA VAL A 30 1.97 -2.45 -9.75
C VAL A 30 1.82 -1.80 -11.13
N ARG A 31 2.57 -2.30 -12.10
CA ARG A 31 2.52 -1.80 -13.48
C ARG A 31 1.24 -2.24 -14.17
N THR A 32 0.44 -1.27 -14.58
CA THR A 32 -0.83 -1.50 -15.30
C THR A 32 -0.78 -1.06 -16.75
N GLY A 33 0.36 -0.54 -17.22
CA GLY A 33 0.48 0.11 -18.53
C GLY A 33 -0.04 1.54 -18.54
N ARG A 34 -0.46 2.07 -17.39
CA ARG A 34 -0.92 3.46 -17.24
C ARG A 34 0.02 4.25 -16.35
N ALA A 35 0.14 5.53 -16.63
CA ALA A 35 0.88 6.46 -15.79
C ALA A 35 0.15 6.65 -14.45
N SER A 36 0.94 6.66 -13.37
CA SER A 36 0.46 6.95 -12.02
C SER A 36 1.59 7.66 -11.27
N ALA A 37 1.25 8.67 -10.50
CA ALA A 37 2.21 9.34 -9.61
C ALA A 37 2.82 8.35 -8.61
N ALA A 38 2.09 7.34 -8.19
CA ALA A 38 2.55 6.31 -7.27
C ALA A 38 3.80 5.56 -7.77
N LEU A 39 4.04 5.51 -9.07
CA LEU A 39 5.22 4.84 -9.64
C LEU A 39 6.53 5.55 -9.27
N VAL A 40 6.49 6.86 -9.02
CA VAL A 40 7.70 7.68 -8.83
C VAL A 40 7.68 8.58 -7.59
N GLU A 41 6.52 8.88 -7.01
CA GLU A 41 6.38 9.90 -5.95
C GLU A 41 7.22 9.61 -4.70
N ASN A 42 7.45 8.34 -4.39
CA ASN A 42 8.19 7.90 -3.22
C ASN A 42 9.65 7.53 -3.51
N LEU A 43 10.13 7.78 -4.73
CA LEU A 43 11.53 7.56 -5.05
C LEU A 43 12.40 8.52 -4.22
N ASN A 44 13.43 7.98 -3.61
CA ASN A 44 14.39 8.77 -2.85
C ASN A 44 15.41 9.41 -3.79
N VAL A 45 15.53 10.72 -3.69
CA VAL A 45 16.46 11.53 -4.47
C VAL A 45 17.50 12.10 -3.52
N ASP A 46 18.76 12.06 -3.90
CA ASP A 46 19.82 12.73 -3.16
C ASP A 46 19.75 14.23 -3.46
N TYR A 47 19.22 14.99 -2.50
CA TYR A 47 19.10 16.44 -2.59
C TYR A 47 20.02 17.07 -1.55
N TYR A 48 21.13 17.63 -2.02
CA TYR A 48 22.19 18.21 -1.14
C TYR A 48 22.64 17.27 -0.02
N GLY A 49 22.84 16.00 -0.36
CA GLY A 49 23.28 14.97 0.60
C GLY A 49 22.19 14.38 1.47
N THR A 50 20.96 14.81 1.31
CA THR A 50 19.81 14.31 2.07
C THR A 50 18.88 13.51 1.17
N SER A 51 18.56 12.28 1.58
CA SER A 51 17.57 11.45 0.87
C SER A 51 16.17 12.03 1.04
N THR A 52 15.59 12.52 -0.02
CA THR A 52 14.31 13.22 -0.03
C THR A 52 13.35 12.58 -1.03
N PRO A 53 12.09 12.31 -0.65
CA PRO A 53 11.10 11.78 -1.60
C PRO A 53 10.86 12.75 -2.76
N LEU A 54 10.68 12.21 -3.97
CA LEU A 54 10.48 12.97 -5.18
C LEU A 54 9.29 13.95 -5.09
N ASN A 55 8.21 13.54 -4.44
CA ASN A 55 7.01 14.38 -4.27
C ASN A 55 7.26 15.66 -3.44
N GLN A 56 8.34 15.68 -2.65
CA GLN A 56 8.75 16.85 -1.87
C GLN A 56 9.66 17.81 -2.66
N LEU A 57 10.17 17.36 -3.80
CA LEU A 57 11.12 18.12 -4.64
C LEU A 57 10.51 18.65 -5.92
N SER A 58 9.33 18.15 -6.29
CA SER A 58 8.77 18.41 -7.62
C SER A 58 7.26 18.31 -7.63
N SER A 59 6.66 18.91 -8.67
CA SER A 59 5.28 18.67 -9.08
C SER A 59 5.25 17.48 -10.03
N ILE A 60 4.35 16.53 -9.80
CA ILE A 60 4.16 15.34 -10.63
C ILE A 60 2.79 15.43 -11.26
N THR A 61 2.72 15.45 -12.59
CA THR A 61 1.47 15.52 -13.34
C THR A 61 1.39 14.39 -14.36
N ILE A 62 0.17 14.06 -14.77
CA ILE A 62 -0.10 13.00 -15.75
C ILE A 62 -0.96 13.62 -16.85
N PRO A 63 -0.31 14.28 -17.86
CA PRO A 63 -1.06 14.93 -18.93
C PRO A 63 -1.75 13.95 -19.88
N GLU A 64 -1.22 12.74 -19.99
CA GLU A 64 -1.75 11.67 -20.84
C GLU A 64 -1.73 10.33 -20.08
N ALA A 65 -2.49 9.35 -20.57
CA ALA A 65 -2.68 8.06 -19.89
C ALA A 65 -1.36 7.31 -19.61
N ARG A 66 -0.30 7.57 -20.36
CA ARG A 66 0.98 6.88 -20.25
C ARG A 66 2.19 7.83 -20.14
N THR A 67 1.94 9.07 -19.79
CA THR A 67 3.00 10.07 -19.64
C THR A 67 3.00 10.66 -18.25
N ILE A 68 4.15 10.62 -17.58
CA ILE A 68 4.38 11.26 -16.29
C ILE A 68 5.30 12.45 -16.54
N VAL A 69 4.93 13.64 -16.07
CA VAL A 69 5.75 14.84 -16.13
C VAL A 69 6.16 15.24 -14.73
N ILE A 70 7.46 15.36 -14.52
CA ILE A 70 8.07 15.77 -13.25
C ILE A 70 8.68 17.15 -13.46
N GLN A 71 8.18 18.13 -12.73
CA GLN A 71 8.70 19.50 -12.75
C GLN A 71 9.33 19.81 -11.40
N PRO A 72 10.66 19.81 -11.30
CA PRO A 72 11.35 20.19 -10.06
C PRO A 72 11.13 21.66 -9.73
N TRP A 73 11.00 21.97 -8.45
CA TRP A 73 10.97 23.36 -8.01
C TRP A 73 12.35 24.01 -8.06
N ASP A 74 13.38 23.20 -7.90
CA ASP A 74 14.78 23.60 -8.02
C ASP A 74 15.37 22.91 -9.25
N LYS A 75 15.83 23.67 -10.23
CA LYS A 75 16.42 23.13 -11.46
C LYS A 75 17.69 22.31 -11.20
N GLU A 76 18.40 22.60 -10.13
CA GLU A 76 19.60 21.85 -9.77
C GLU A 76 19.28 20.42 -9.31
N ALA A 77 18.06 20.17 -8.85
CA ALA A 77 17.60 18.82 -8.49
C ALA A 77 17.36 17.93 -9.73
N LEU A 78 17.23 18.51 -10.91
CA LEU A 78 16.86 17.79 -12.13
C LEU A 78 17.77 16.59 -12.42
N THR A 79 19.07 16.79 -12.36
CA THR A 79 20.07 15.74 -12.62
C THR A 79 19.99 14.61 -11.59
N GLU A 80 19.82 14.93 -10.33
CA GLU A 80 19.71 13.93 -9.28
C GLU A 80 18.40 13.15 -9.36
N ILE A 81 17.30 13.81 -9.75
CA ILE A 81 16.02 13.16 -10.00
C ILE A 81 16.16 12.18 -11.17
N GLU A 82 16.77 12.60 -12.26
CA GLU A 82 17.03 11.73 -13.41
C GLU A 82 17.85 10.50 -13.03
N LYS A 83 18.92 10.69 -12.27
CA LYS A 83 19.74 9.58 -11.75
C LYS A 83 18.95 8.61 -10.89
N SER A 84 18.11 9.14 -10.01
CA SER A 84 17.27 8.31 -9.14
C SER A 84 16.29 7.45 -9.92
N ILE A 85 15.70 8.01 -10.97
CA ILE A 85 14.77 7.27 -11.86
C ILE A 85 15.53 6.16 -12.61
N LEU A 86 16.71 6.46 -13.14
CA LEU A 86 17.54 5.48 -13.84
C LEU A 86 18.00 4.33 -12.93
N LYS A 87 18.30 4.63 -11.66
CA LYS A 87 18.69 3.62 -10.67
C LYS A 87 17.52 2.82 -10.14
N SER A 88 16.29 3.34 -10.25
CA SER A 88 15.12 2.65 -9.78
C SER A 88 14.79 1.46 -10.67
N GLN A 89 14.13 0.47 -10.09
CA GLN A 89 13.69 -0.72 -10.83
C GLN A 89 12.35 -0.52 -11.56
N THR A 90 11.93 0.73 -11.75
CA THR A 90 10.69 1.03 -12.46
C THR A 90 10.75 0.70 -13.95
N GLY A 91 11.97 0.65 -14.52
CA GLY A 91 12.17 0.43 -15.96
C GLY A 91 11.71 1.60 -16.83
N LEU A 92 11.43 2.75 -16.23
CA LEU A 92 11.07 3.97 -16.95
C LEU A 92 12.33 4.72 -17.38
N ASN A 93 12.34 5.20 -18.63
CA ASN A 93 13.45 5.97 -19.15
C ASN A 93 13.09 7.45 -19.13
N PRO A 94 13.84 8.28 -18.37
CA PRO A 94 13.58 9.72 -18.33
C PRO A 94 14.05 10.41 -19.59
N SER A 95 13.28 11.39 -20.04
CA SER A 95 13.64 12.35 -21.08
C SER A 95 13.67 13.73 -20.47
N ASN A 96 14.82 14.39 -20.49
CA ASN A 96 15.06 15.68 -19.84
C ASN A 96 15.20 16.77 -20.91
N ASP A 97 14.37 17.82 -20.82
CA ASP A 97 14.43 18.98 -21.71
C ASP A 97 15.11 20.20 -21.06
N GLY A 98 15.74 20.03 -19.90
CA GLY A 98 16.41 21.11 -19.16
C GLY A 98 15.53 21.77 -18.08
N ALA A 99 14.22 21.58 -18.12
CA ALA A 99 13.27 22.16 -17.18
C ALA A 99 12.37 21.12 -16.53
N ILE A 100 11.97 20.11 -17.29
CA ILE A 100 11.09 19.03 -16.84
C ILE A 100 11.65 17.67 -17.26
N ILE A 101 11.20 16.63 -16.57
CA ILE A 101 11.48 15.24 -16.93
C ILE A 101 10.18 14.60 -17.38
N ARG A 102 10.18 13.98 -18.55
CA ARG A 102 9.07 13.19 -19.08
C ARG A 102 9.39 11.72 -18.97
N LEU A 103 8.43 10.96 -18.50
CA LEU A 103 8.50 9.50 -18.43
C LEU A 103 7.37 8.91 -19.25
N ASN A 104 7.71 8.05 -20.19
CA ASN A 104 6.72 7.29 -20.94
C ASN A 104 6.58 5.89 -20.33
N VAL A 105 5.36 5.54 -19.94
CA VAL A 105 5.03 4.21 -19.42
C VAL A 105 4.72 3.32 -20.63
N PRO A 106 5.50 2.26 -20.87
CA PRO A 106 5.24 1.37 -22.01
C PRO A 106 3.96 0.57 -21.82
N GLU A 107 3.31 0.23 -22.93
CA GLU A 107 2.20 -0.70 -22.92
C GLU A 107 2.65 -2.06 -22.41
N LEU A 108 1.78 -2.71 -21.63
CA LEU A 108 2.03 -4.08 -21.22
C LEU A 108 1.81 -5.03 -22.40
N THR A 109 2.78 -5.91 -22.64
CA THR A 109 2.58 -7.07 -23.51
C THR A 109 1.60 -8.03 -22.84
N GLU A 110 1.02 -8.94 -23.62
CA GLU A 110 0.12 -9.96 -23.05
C GLU A 110 0.83 -10.82 -22.00
N GLU A 111 2.10 -11.16 -22.23
CA GLU A 111 2.94 -11.88 -21.27
C GLU A 111 3.11 -11.08 -19.98
N SER A 112 3.44 -9.80 -20.06
CA SER A 112 3.57 -8.92 -18.90
C SER A 112 2.26 -8.77 -18.14
N ARG A 113 1.13 -8.72 -18.83
CA ARG A 113 -0.20 -8.71 -18.19
C ARG A 113 -0.44 -9.97 -17.37
N ARG A 114 -0.10 -11.12 -17.90
CA ARG A 114 -0.25 -12.40 -17.19
C ARG A 114 0.64 -12.44 -15.94
N GLU A 115 1.86 -11.94 -16.04
CA GLU A 115 2.75 -11.82 -14.87
C GLU A 115 2.19 -10.87 -13.83
N MET A 116 1.65 -9.72 -14.25
CA MET A 116 1.03 -8.75 -13.34
C MET A 116 -0.18 -9.34 -12.62
N VAL A 117 -1.01 -10.13 -13.30
CA VAL A 117 -2.14 -10.83 -12.67
C VAL A 117 -1.64 -11.76 -11.56
N LYS A 118 -0.54 -12.47 -11.77
CA LYS A 118 0.07 -13.33 -10.75
C LYS A 118 0.61 -12.52 -9.58
N VAL A 119 1.28 -11.40 -9.85
CA VAL A 119 1.83 -10.50 -8.82
C VAL A 119 0.70 -9.93 -7.96
N VAL A 120 -0.35 -9.42 -8.59
CA VAL A 120 -1.53 -8.89 -7.87
C VAL A 120 -2.19 -9.99 -7.05
N GLY A 121 -2.36 -11.19 -7.61
CA GLY A 121 -2.91 -12.34 -6.90
C GLY A 121 -2.10 -12.70 -5.66
N ALA A 122 -0.77 -12.67 -5.75
CA ALA A 122 0.12 -12.93 -4.61
C ALA A 122 -0.01 -11.84 -3.53
N ILE A 123 -0.07 -10.57 -3.92
CA ILE A 123 -0.24 -9.44 -3.00
C ILE A 123 -1.57 -9.56 -2.25
N VAL A 124 -2.65 -9.83 -2.97
CA VAL A 124 -3.99 -9.99 -2.39
C VAL A 124 -4.02 -11.19 -1.45
N GLU A 125 -3.42 -12.32 -1.82
CA GLU A 125 -3.37 -13.51 -0.96
C GLU A 125 -2.59 -13.24 0.33
N GLN A 126 -1.49 -12.52 0.29
CA GLN A 126 -0.76 -12.10 1.50
C GLN A 126 -1.63 -11.24 2.41
N ALA A 127 -2.44 -10.34 1.85
CA ALA A 127 -3.37 -9.52 2.62
C ALA A 127 -4.47 -10.38 3.29
N HIS A 128 -4.98 -11.39 2.59
CA HIS A 128 -5.93 -12.36 3.13
C HIS A 128 -5.32 -13.16 4.30
N VAL A 129 -4.08 -13.62 4.14
CA VAL A 129 -3.35 -14.33 5.20
C VAL A 129 -3.17 -13.43 6.42
N ALA A 130 -2.76 -12.18 6.22
CA ALA A 130 -2.59 -11.21 7.30
C ALA A 130 -3.91 -10.97 8.05
N ALA A 131 -5.02 -10.81 7.33
CA ALA A 131 -6.34 -10.63 7.92
C ALA A 131 -6.77 -11.85 8.76
N ARG A 132 -6.57 -13.05 8.23
CA ARG A 132 -6.86 -14.29 8.98
C ARG A 132 -6.01 -14.43 10.24
N ASN A 133 -4.74 -14.08 10.18
CA ASN A 133 -3.85 -14.13 11.34
C ASN A 133 -4.26 -13.12 12.41
N ILE A 134 -4.63 -11.90 12.02
CA ILE A 134 -5.11 -10.87 12.94
C ILE A 134 -6.38 -11.37 13.66
N ARG A 135 -7.33 -11.93 12.92
CA ARG A 135 -8.57 -12.49 13.46
C ARG A 135 -8.29 -13.63 14.43
N ARG A 136 -7.41 -14.56 14.04
CA ARG A 136 -7.05 -15.70 14.88
C ARG A 136 -6.42 -15.25 16.19
N ASP A 137 -5.48 -14.30 16.15
CA ASP A 137 -4.82 -13.80 17.36
C ASP A 137 -5.83 -13.19 18.34
N SER A 138 -6.77 -12.40 17.85
CA SER A 138 -7.80 -11.78 18.67
C SER A 138 -8.76 -12.81 19.23
N LEU A 139 -9.14 -13.82 18.44
CA LEU A 139 -9.99 -14.91 18.87
C LEU A 139 -9.34 -15.72 19.99
N GLU A 140 -8.05 -16.04 19.86
CA GLU A 140 -7.28 -16.73 20.90
C GLU A 140 -7.21 -15.90 22.18
N THR A 141 -7.03 -14.58 22.06
CA THR A 141 -7.02 -13.67 23.20
C THR A 141 -8.36 -13.72 23.96
N PHE A 142 -9.49 -13.67 23.27
CA PHE A 142 -10.80 -13.76 23.89
C PHE A 142 -11.03 -15.11 24.57
N ARG A 143 -10.63 -16.20 23.95
CA ARG A 143 -10.69 -17.53 24.53
C ARG A 143 -9.84 -17.67 25.81
N SER A 144 -8.65 -17.09 25.78
CA SER A 144 -7.73 -17.02 26.91
C SER A 144 -8.35 -16.23 28.08
N MET A 145 -8.98 -15.09 27.80
CA MET A 145 -9.67 -14.26 28.79
C MET A 145 -10.83 -14.98 29.41
N GLU A 146 -11.62 -15.72 28.62
CA GLU A 146 -12.71 -16.56 29.11
C GLU A 146 -12.19 -17.69 30.01
N LYS A 147 -11.18 -18.41 29.58
CA LYS A 147 -10.55 -19.50 30.32
C LYS A 147 -9.94 -19.01 31.63
N GLY A 148 -9.35 -17.81 31.64
CA GLY A 148 -8.83 -17.16 32.83
C GLY A 148 -9.90 -16.51 33.71
N LYS A 149 -11.17 -16.64 33.35
CA LYS A 149 -12.33 -16.06 34.07
C LYS A 149 -12.28 -14.53 34.18
N GLU A 150 -11.56 -13.87 33.28
CA GLU A 150 -11.52 -12.41 33.18
C GLU A 150 -12.82 -11.86 32.59
N ILE A 151 -13.43 -12.64 31.69
CA ILE A 151 -14.73 -12.35 31.08
C ILE A 151 -15.63 -13.57 31.18
N SER A 152 -16.95 -13.35 31.17
CA SER A 152 -17.93 -14.42 31.14
C SER A 152 -18.00 -15.08 29.75
N GLN A 153 -18.62 -16.23 29.67
CA GLN A 153 -18.89 -16.93 28.43
C GLN A 153 -19.73 -16.07 27.47
N ASP A 154 -20.73 -15.36 27.99
CA ASP A 154 -21.59 -14.47 27.21
C ASP A 154 -20.81 -13.27 26.69
N GLU A 155 -19.92 -12.68 27.48
CA GLU A 155 -19.03 -11.60 27.05
C GLU A 155 -18.08 -12.08 25.97
N SER A 156 -17.54 -13.28 26.08
CA SER A 156 -16.68 -13.90 25.08
C SER A 156 -17.42 -14.08 23.74
N HIS A 157 -18.66 -14.59 23.78
CA HIS A 157 -19.46 -14.73 22.55
C HIS A 157 -19.77 -13.40 21.90
N ARG A 158 -20.14 -12.38 22.69
CA ARG A 158 -20.34 -11.02 22.15
C ARG A 158 -19.08 -10.43 21.54
N ALA A 159 -17.94 -10.62 22.20
CA ALA A 159 -16.65 -10.18 21.70
C ALA A 159 -16.29 -10.85 20.36
N GLN A 160 -16.55 -12.16 20.25
CA GLN A 160 -16.33 -12.90 19.01
C GLN A 160 -17.25 -12.44 17.87
N ASP A 161 -18.51 -12.12 18.16
CA ASP A 161 -19.45 -11.57 17.19
C ASP A 161 -19.01 -10.18 16.72
N ASP A 162 -18.57 -9.32 17.63
CA ASP A 162 -18.03 -7.99 17.29
C ASP A 162 -16.76 -8.10 16.44
N LEU A 163 -15.89 -9.06 16.77
CA LEU A 163 -14.70 -9.35 15.97
C LEU A 163 -15.07 -9.78 14.55
N GLN A 164 -16.07 -10.65 14.40
CA GLN A 164 -16.54 -11.11 13.09
C GLN A 164 -17.06 -9.95 12.25
N LYS A 165 -17.88 -9.08 12.82
CA LYS A 165 -18.40 -7.88 12.14
C LYS A 165 -17.28 -6.94 11.72
N LEU A 166 -16.30 -6.73 12.59
CA LEU A 166 -15.14 -5.87 12.33
C LEU A 166 -14.28 -6.40 11.16
N THR A 167 -13.99 -7.70 11.17
CA THR A 167 -13.18 -8.33 10.13
C THR A 167 -13.93 -8.46 8.81
N ASP A 168 -15.21 -8.76 8.82
CA ASP A 168 -16.01 -8.85 7.60
C ASP A 168 -16.17 -7.50 6.90
N SER A 169 -16.42 -6.43 7.63
CA SER A 169 -16.54 -5.09 7.06
C SER A 169 -15.24 -4.64 6.36
N LYS A 170 -14.09 -4.94 6.95
CA LYS A 170 -12.79 -4.67 6.35
C LYS A 170 -12.51 -5.57 5.14
N TYR A 171 -12.96 -6.80 5.19
CA TYR A 171 -12.85 -7.75 4.09
C TYR A 171 -13.63 -7.29 2.86
N VAL A 172 -14.84 -6.79 3.06
CA VAL A 172 -15.66 -6.20 1.98
C VAL A 172 -14.96 -4.97 1.38
N PHE A 173 -14.32 -4.14 2.21
CA PHE A 173 -13.51 -3.02 1.73
C PHE A 173 -12.35 -3.50 0.84
N LEU A 174 -11.65 -4.56 1.24
CA LEU A 174 -10.56 -5.16 0.46
C LEU A 174 -11.04 -5.72 -0.89
N THR A 175 -12.24 -6.29 -0.95
CA THR A 175 -12.80 -6.85 -2.19
C THR A 175 -13.39 -5.79 -3.10
N ASN A 176 -13.95 -4.71 -2.56
CA ASN A 176 -14.56 -3.63 -3.36
C ASN A 176 -13.55 -2.63 -3.91
N SER A 177 -12.38 -2.49 -3.30
CA SER A 177 -11.34 -1.61 -3.83
C SER A 177 -10.68 -2.13 -5.11
N GLY A 178 -10.95 -3.36 -5.48
CA GLY A 178 -10.46 -3.98 -6.72
C GLY A 178 -11.36 -3.79 -7.95
N THR A 179 -12.51 -3.12 -7.81
CA THR A 179 -13.49 -2.93 -8.90
C THR A 179 -13.67 -1.48 -9.34
N ALA A 180 -12.78 -0.58 -8.95
CA ALA A 180 -12.78 0.81 -9.40
C ALA A 180 -11.69 1.07 -10.45
#